data_f8a37f758a3c88eb5b6f9d25a9e82705
#
_entry.id   f8a37f758a3c88eb5b6f9d25a9e82705
#
_cell.length_a   1.000
_cell.length_b   1.000
_cell.length_c   1.000
_cell.angle_alpha   90.00
_cell.angle_beta   90.00
_cell.angle_gamma   90.00
#
_symmetry.space_group_name_H-M   'P 1'
#
loop_
_entity.id
_entity.type
_entity.pdbx_description
1 polymer ?
#
loop_
_entity_poly.entity_id
_entity_poly.type
_entity_poly.pdbx_seq_one_letter_code
_entity_poly.pdbx_strand_id
1 'polypeptide(L)'
;ARVGAVLGRVAEWARAKDELSRAGGADRRAEIRGRVERMEAELARDRIDYASFVGIKSRCEDIQGDFFFDGAWIENTIYHRFLRLFNLCRNVRRLVGRPRGASDATPSGGVPDSALFINRDIASISPESLAAEDALIAPRGGITITGRKKEGKSEGFYGRDERGEEYIVIVDPPGMLEQETAAEVIGSTLVRMAGYNIASSSIVSISGTGNPQFDGRRGVATRLVKGFKGHWSYRDFKDRREIRATMIFAGWLHNTDWVDHNTGISVCEVEGVPLTRYYIFDFGGSLGSWNIRTKEPRDGWEYYVDFGEILLWPVLKPMDIAGLRRRPWPADGRQFSEAVGYFDSRFPVDRYRSNYPNLAWAEMTREDGLWAAGLIASYTGEQVRAAVDLARYTSPADADYVFRTLMERRKRILEFYGLAPQGGSRPSPG
;
A
#
# COMPACT_ATOMS: atom_id res chain seq x y z
N ALA A 1 3.71 -0.43 -19.79
CA ALA A 1 3.55 0.57 -20.86
C ALA A 1 2.96 1.90 -20.35
N ARG A 2 1.77 1.91 -19.69
CA ARG A 2 1.07 3.17 -19.29
C ARG A 2 1.92 4.07 -18.37
N VAL A 3 2.60 3.51 -17.37
CA VAL A 3 3.45 4.28 -16.45
C VAL A 3 4.53 5.05 -17.23
N GLY A 4 5.23 4.37 -18.15
CA GLY A 4 6.25 5.03 -18.98
C GLY A 4 5.68 6.13 -19.86
N ALA A 5 4.51 5.93 -20.46
CA ALA A 5 3.85 6.92 -21.29
C ALA A 5 3.45 8.17 -20.49
N VAL A 6 2.89 8.01 -19.27
CA VAL A 6 2.54 9.13 -18.38
C VAL A 6 3.80 9.90 -17.98
N LEU A 7 4.84 9.22 -17.53
CA LEU A 7 6.09 9.84 -17.10
C LEU A 7 6.79 10.57 -18.25
N GLY A 8 6.83 10.01 -19.46
CA GLY A 8 7.42 10.67 -20.64
C GLY A 8 6.72 11.99 -20.97
N ARG A 9 5.38 12.00 -21.00
CA ARG A 9 4.60 13.22 -21.26
C ARG A 9 4.78 14.30 -20.20
N VAL A 10 4.86 13.90 -18.92
CA VAL A 10 5.13 14.84 -17.82
C VAL A 10 6.55 15.39 -17.92
N ALA A 11 7.52 14.56 -18.28
CA ALA A 11 8.90 15.00 -18.50
C ALA A 11 9.01 16.02 -19.64
N GLU A 12 8.29 15.80 -20.75
CA GLU A 12 8.23 16.73 -21.87
C GLU A 12 7.64 18.09 -21.46
N TRP A 13 6.53 18.09 -20.72
CA TRP A 13 5.94 19.30 -20.16
C TRP A 13 6.91 20.01 -19.21
N ALA A 14 7.57 19.31 -18.30
CA ALA A 14 8.50 19.91 -17.35
C ALA A 14 9.71 20.56 -18.04
N ARG A 15 10.23 19.94 -19.13
CA ARG A 15 11.28 20.54 -19.98
C ARG A 15 10.81 21.83 -20.64
N ALA A 16 9.61 21.84 -21.22
CA ALA A 16 9.04 23.04 -21.85
C ALA A 16 8.85 24.17 -20.83
N LYS A 17 8.47 23.85 -19.60
CA LYS A 17 8.32 24.82 -18.51
C LYS A 17 9.67 25.38 -18.04
N ASP A 18 10.70 24.56 -17.96
CA ASP A 18 12.06 25.01 -17.66
C ASP A 18 12.63 25.89 -18.80
N GLU A 19 12.40 25.53 -20.08
CA GLU A 19 12.75 26.36 -21.24
C GLU A 19 12.06 27.72 -21.17
N LEU A 20 10.77 27.77 -20.80
CA LEU A 20 10.02 29.01 -20.61
C LEU A 20 10.67 29.92 -19.53
N SER A 21 11.15 29.32 -18.44
CA SER A 21 11.82 30.07 -17.36
C SER A 21 13.13 30.74 -17.77
N ARG A 22 13.84 30.13 -18.72
CA ARG A 22 15.14 30.56 -19.23
C ARG A 22 15.05 31.41 -20.50
N ALA A 23 13.88 31.46 -21.14
CA ALA A 23 13.73 32.15 -22.43
C ALA A 23 13.92 33.66 -22.31
N GLY A 24 14.75 34.21 -23.18
CA GLY A 24 14.90 35.66 -23.40
C GLY A 24 13.98 36.12 -24.55
N GLY A 25 13.60 37.42 -24.55
CA GLY A 25 12.74 38.01 -25.57
C GLY A 25 11.25 37.72 -25.39
N ALA A 26 10.41 38.70 -25.71
CA ALA A 26 8.96 38.62 -25.49
C ALA A 26 8.31 37.59 -26.43
N ASP A 27 8.66 37.61 -27.71
CA ASP A 27 8.05 36.74 -28.73
C ASP A 27 8.35 35.26 -28.46
N ARG A 28 9.61 34.91 -28.14
CA ARG A 28 10.00 33.55 -27.80
C ARG A 28 9.32 33.06 -26.53
N ARG A 29 9.20 33.92 -25.51
CA ARG A 29 8.44 33.59 -24.29
C ARG A 29 6.97 33.32 -24.58
N ALA A 30 6.35 34.11 -25.47
CA ALA A 30 4.95 33.93 -25.84
C ALA A 30 4.73 32.58 -26.58
N GLU A 31 5.63 32.22 -27.50
CA GLU A 31 5.60 30.96 -28.23
C GLU A 31 5.70 29.76 -27.28
N ILE A 32 6.73 29.76 -26.40
CA ILE A 32 6.94 28.63 -25.45
C ILE A 32 5.79 28.55 -24.44
N ARG A 33 5.27 29.69 -23.98
CA ARG A 33 4.09 29.75 -23.12
C ARG A 33 2.89 29.08 -23.77
N GLY A 34 2.59 29.42 -25.03
CA GLY A 34 1.50 28.80 -25.77
C GLY A 34 1.68 27.27 -25.95
N ARG A 35 2.94 26.80 -26.07
CA ARG A 35 3.23 25.34 -26.08
C ARG A 35 2.95 24.70 -24.73
N VAL A 36 3.41 25.30 -23.63
CA VAL A 36 3.17 24.81 -22.26
C VAL A 36 1.67 24.74 -21.96
N GLU A 37 0.91 25.79 -22.27
CA GLU A 37 -0.54 25.85 -22.06
C GLU A 37 -1.28 24.75 -22.84
N ARG A 38 -0.89 24.45 -24.09
CA ARG A 38 -1.45 23.33 -24.85
C ARG A 38 -1.16 21.99 -24.19
N MET A 39 0.07 21.77 -23.75
CA MET A 39 0.45 20.53 -23.04
C MET A 39 -0.30 20.37 -21.74
N GLU A 40 -0.47 21.42 -20.95
CA GLU A 40 -1.26 21.42 -19.72
C GLU A 40 -2.73 21.07 -20.00
N ALA A 41 -3.32 21.64 -21.05
CA ALA A 41 -4.68 21.31 -21.47
C ALA A 41 -4.82 19.85 -21.91
N GLU A 42 -3.82 19.30 -22.61
CA GLU A 42 -3.80 17.89 -23.02
C GLU A 42 -3.64 16.94 -21.82
N LEU A 43 -2.72 17.23 -20.90
CA LEU A 43 -2.52 16.44 -19.69
C LEU A 43 -3.76 16.47 -18.81
N ALA A 44 -4.41 17.63 -18.67
CA ALA A 44 -5.67 17.76 -17.92
C ALA A 44 -6.83 17.00 -18.58
N ARG A 45 -6.97 17.06 -19.92
CA ARG A 45 -7.96 16.29 -20.67
C ARG A 45 -7.77 14.78 -20.47
N ASP A 46 -6.53 14.33 -20.44
CA ASP A 46 -6.19 12.92 -20.22
C ASP A 46 -6.15 12.54 -18.74
N ARG A 47 -6.57 13.45 -17.86
CA ARG A 47 -6.66 13.26 -16.40
C ARG A 47 -5.33 12.90 -15.76
N ILE A 48 -4.28 13.64 -16.11
CA ILE A 48 -2.97 13.52 -15.50
C ILE A 48 -2.74 14.71 -14.59
N ASP A 49 -2.54 14.46 -13.28
CA ASP A 49 -2.13 15.44 -12.30
C ASP A 49 -0.60 15.65 -12.41
N TYR A 50 -0.18 16.31 -13.49
CA TYR A 50 1.23 16.53 -13.84
C TYR A 50 1.98 17.30 -12.75
N ALA A 51 1.31 18.19 -12.03
CA ALA A 51 1.92 18.99 -10.97
C ALA A 51 2.39 18.13 -9.78
N SER A 52 1.76 16.99 -9.55
CA SER A 52 2.15 16.07 -8.48
C SER A 52 3.53 15.44 -8.69
N PHE A 53 4.01 15.37 -9.94
CA PHE A 53 5.29 14.75 -10.29
C PHE A 53 6.48 15.73 -10.15
N VAL A 54 6.23 17.02 -9.91
CA VAL A 54 7.26 18.03 -9.81
C VAL A 54 7.39 18.52 -8.39
N GLY A 55 8.63 18.44 -7.86
CA GLY A 55 8.92 18.81 -6.48
C GLY A 55 8.47 17.75 -5.46
N ILE A 56 8.81 17.97 -4.21
CA ILE A 56 8.47 17.09 -3.09
C ILE A 56 7.46 17.83 -2.22
N LYS A 57 6.22 17.30 -2.16
CA LYS A 57 5.15 17.90 -1.36
C LYS A 57 5.29 17.57 0.12
N SER A 58 5.79 16.38 0.44
CA SER A 58 5.92 15.87 1.80
C SER A 58 7.40 15.71 2.16
N ARG A 59 7.77 16.17 3.33
CA ARG A 59 9.06 15.88 3.96
C ARG A 59 8.75 15.35 5.35
N CYS A 60 8.84 14.05 5.53
CA CYS A 60 9.06 13.50 6.85
C CYS A 60 10.58 13.57 7.09
N GLU A 61 11.00 14.17 8.17
CA GLU A 61 12.33 13.96 8.71
C GLU A 61 12.53 12.47 8.92
N ASP A 62 13.75 11.97 8.73
CA ASP A 62 14.05 10.57 8.91
C ASP A 62 13.49 10.08 10.24
N ILE A 63 12.47 9.23 10.16
CA ILE A 63 11.85 8.61 11.32
C ILE A 63 12.81 7.49 11.75
N GLN A 64 13.93 7.88 12.37
CA GLN A 64 14.86 6.98 13.01
C GLN A 64 14.43 6.82 14.48
N GLY A 65 13.68 5.76 14.76
CA GLY A 65 13.33 5.47 16.15
C GLY A 65 12.55 4.16 16.30
N ASP A 66 12.63 3.58 17.48
CA ASP A 66 11.80 2.46 17.87
C ASP A 66 10.32 2.82 17.81
N PHE A 67 9.51 1.96 17.20
CA PHE A 67 8.07 2.04 16.95
C PHE A 67 7.23 2.66 18.09
N PHE A 68 7.63 2.54 19.34
CA PHE A 68 6.88 3.02 20.51
C PHE A 68 7.15 4.47 20.92
N PHE A 69 8.20 5.11 20.37
CA PHE A 69 8.60 6.49 20.72
C PHE A 69 8.76 7.39 19.51
N ASP A 70 8.25 6.95 18.36
CA ASP A 70 8.28 7.71 17.14
C ASP A 70 7.37 8.95 17.26
N GLY A 71 7.89 10.12 16.92
CA GLY A 71 7.12 11.37 16.87
C GLY A 71 5.84 11.26 16.07
N ALA A 72 5.84 10.48 14.97
CA ALA A 72 4.68 10.22 14.15
C ALA A 72 3.57 9.46 14.89
N TRP A 73 3.93 8.52 15.78
CA TRP A 73 2.94 7.82 16.60
C TRP A 73 2.25 8.79 17.58
N ILE A 74 3.03 9.62 18.29
CA ILE A 74 2.49 10.62 19.23
C ILE A 74 1.61 11.62 18.48
N GLU A 75 2.09 12.13 17.34
CA GLU A 75 1.33 13.07 16.53
C GLU A 75 0.00 12.47 16.04
N ASN A 76 0.01 11.28 15.48
CA ASN A 76 -1.19 10.66 14.91
C ASN A 76 -2.16 10.17 15.99
N THR A 77 -1.64 9.62 17.11
CA THR A 77 -2.46 9.00 18.17
C THR A 77 -3.02 10.03 19.14
N ILE A 78 -2.24 11.07 19.48
CA ILE A 78 -2.62 12.07 20.46
C ILE A 78 -2.97 13.40 19.82
N TYR A 79 -1.98 14.09 19.25
CA TYR A 79 -2.13 15.48 18.81
C TYR A 79 -3.18 15.67 17.72
N HIS A 80 -3.08 14.94 16.61
CA HIS A 80 -4.04 15.08 15.52
C HIS A 80 -5.42 14.53 15.87
N ARG A 81 -5.51 13.52 16.73
CA ARG A 81 -6.78 13.01 17.22
C ARG A 81 -7.49 14.07 18.07
N PHE A 82 -6.74 14.75 18.94
CA PHE A 82 -7.23 15.87 19.74
C PHE A 82 -7.69 17.03 18.85
N LEU A 83 -6.87 17.50 17.91
CA LEU A 83 -7.24 18.57 16.98
C LEU A 83 -8.51 18.24 16.18
N ARG A 84 -8.71 16.98 15.81
CA ARG A 84 -9.93 16.55 15.09
C ARG A 84 -11.20 16.65 15.93
N LEU A 85 -11.12 16.46 17.24
CA LEU A 85 -12.27 16.66 18.14
C LEU A 85 -12.74 18.11 18.11
N PHE A 86 -11.84 19.07 18.01
CA PHE A 86 -12.14 20.50 17.94
C PHE A 86 -12.46 21.03 16.54
N ASN A 87 -12.34 20.22 15.51
CA ASN A 87 -12.74 20.62 14.16
C ASN A 87 -14.26 20.56 14.00
N LEU A 88 -14.95 21.59 14.53
CA LEU A 88 -16.41 21.65 14.54
C LEU A 88 -17.01 21.54 13.13
N CYS A 89 -16.46 22.23 12.14
CA CYS A 89 -16.95 22.16 10.76
C CYS A 89 -16.91 20.74 10.19
N ARG A 90 -15.83 20.01 10.44
CA ARG A 90 -15.67 18.62 10.05
C ARG A 90 -16.69 17.71 10.76
N ASN A 91 -16.80 17.88 12.07
CA ASN A 91 -17.66 17.04 12.89
C ASN A 91 -19.15 17.26 12.57
N VAL A 92 -19.58 18.51 12.39
CA VAL A 92 -20.94 18.83 11.95
C VAL A 92 -21.22 18.24 10.56
N ARG A 93 -20.32 18.40 9.58
CA ARG A 93 -20.52 17.81 8.24
C ARG A 93 -20.67 16.28 8.31
N ARG A 94 -19.90 15.60 9.13
CA ARG A 94 -20.02 14.15 9.32
C ARG A 94 -21.32 13.76 10.02
N LEU A 95 -21.72 14.52 11.03
CA LEU A 95 -22.96 14.29 11.76
C LEU A 95 -24.19 14.41 10.85
N VAL A 96 -24.20 15.40 9.95
CA VAL A 96 -25.29 15.59 8.97
C VAL A 96 -25.14 14.72 7.70
N GLY A 97 -24.23 13.74 7.71
CA GLY A 97 -24.03 12.82 6.58
C GLY A 97 -23.42 13.44 5.32
N ARG A 98 -22.77 14.61 5.44
CA ARG A 98 -22.12 15.34 4.33
C ARG A 98 -20.61 15.54 4.58
N PRO A 99 -19.82 14.47 4.71
CA PRO A 99 -18.37 14.58 4.87
C PRO A 99 -17.75 15.30 3.65
N ARG A 100 -16.55 15.86 3.82
CA ARG A 100 -15.83 16.48 2.71
C ARG A 100 -15.30 15.39 1.78
N GLY A 101 -15.70 15.42 0.52
CA GLY A 101 -15.18 14.56 -0.53
C GLY A 101 -13.68 14.76 -0.76
N ALA A 102 -13.06 13.83 -1.44
CA ALA A 102 -11.67 13.95 -1.87
C ALA A 102 -11.51 15.09 -2.89
N SER A 103 -10.37 15.80 -2.83
CA SER A 103 -10.13 16.99 -3.67
C SER A 103 -9.78 16.63 -5.11
N ASP A 104 -9.30 15.43 -5.34
CA ASP A 104 -8.84 14.90 -6.64
C ASP A 104 -9.87 13.99 -7.33
N ALA A 105 -11.05 13.82 -6.72
CA ALA A 105 -12.12 13.03 -7.31
C ALA A 105 -12.58 13.64 -8.64
N THR A 106 -12.53 12.85 -9.72
CA THR A 106 -13.04 13.28 -11.01
C THR A 106 -14.58 13.26 -11.03
N PRO A 107 -15.24 14.00 -11.93
CA PRO A 107 -16.71 13.96 -12.07
C PRO A 107 -17.27 12.56 -12.31
N SER A 108 -16.49 11.65 -12.90
CA SER A 108 -16.85 10.24 -13.10
C SER A 108 -16.58 9.35 -11.88
N GLY A 109 -16.16 9.91 -10.75
CA GLY A 109 -15.88 9.16 -9.52
C GLY A 109 -14.51 8.46 -9.48
N GLY A 110 -13.65 8.65 -10.49
CA GLY A 110 -12.27 8.16 -10.50
C GLY A 110 -11.27 9.12 -9.88
N VAL A 111 -9.98 8.86 -10.11
CA VAL A 111 -8.86 9.74 -9.77
C VAL A 111 -7.99 9.98 -11.02
N PRO A 112 -7.26 11.10 -11.09
CA PRO A 112 -6.28 11.32 -12.16
C PRO A 112 -5.05 10.42 -11.96
N ASP A 113 -4.28 10.20 -13.04
CA ASP A 113 -2.93 9.68 -12.93
C ASP A 113 -2.04 10.71 -12.21
N SER A 114 -1.32 10.28 -11.17
CA SER A 114 -0.54 11.16 -10.31
C SER A 114 0.76 10.49 -9.86
N ALA A 115 1.61 11.24 -9.19
CA ALA A 115 2.82 10.69 -8.57
C ALA A 115 2.53 9.63 -7.49
N LEU A 116 1.30 9.56 -6.98
CA LEU A 116 0.85 8.57 -5.99
C LEU A 116 0.26 7.32 -6.62
N PHE A 117 -0.45 7.49 -7.75
CA PHE A 117 -1.27 6.45 -8.34
C PHE A 117 -1.37 6.63 -9.86
N ILE A 118 -1.24 5.55 -10.62
CA ILE A 118 -1.46 5.54 -12.07
C ILE A 118 -2.49 4.48 -12.39
N ASN A 119 -3.62 4.90 -12.95
CA ASN A 119 -4.71 4.02 -13.33
C ASN A 119 -4.24 2.89 -14.24
N ARG A 120 -4.68 1.68 -13.96
CA ARG A 120 -4.38 0.47 -14.75
C ARG A 120 -5.68 -0.22 -15.14
N ASP A 121 -5.67 -0.83 -16.29
CA ASP A 121 -6.69 -1.81 -16.66
C ASP A 121 -6.33 -3.15 -15.99
N ILE A 122 -6.86 -3.36 -14.77
CA ILE A 122 -6.59 -4.55 -13.97
C ILE A 122 -7.03 -5.81 -14.74
N ALA A 123 -8.18 -5.75 -15.41
CA ALA A 123 -8.74 -6.91 -16.12
C ALA A 123 -7.84 -7.40 -17.27
N SER A 124 -7.00 -6.51 -17.84
CA SER A 124 -6.07 -6.86 -18.92
C SER A 124 -4.75 -7.50 -18.44
N ILE A 125 -4.50 -7.56 -17.12
CA ILE A 125 -3.27 -8.16 -16.56
C ILE A 125 -3.46 -9.68 -16.53
N SER A 126 -2.70 -10.42 -17.36
CA SER A 126 -2.80 -11.88 -17.36
C SER A 126 -1.93 -12.54 -16.29
N PRO A 127 -2.27 -13.75 -15.81
CA PRO A 127 -1.42 -14.55 -14.92
C PRO A 127 0.01 -14.73 -15.46
N GLU A 128 0.15 -14.96 -16.77
CA GLU A 128 1.45 -15.14 -17.43
C GLU A 128 2.28 -13.85 -17.37
N SER A 129 1.62 -12.68 -17.49
CA SER A 129 2.32 -11.39 -17.38
C SER A 129 2.83 -11.14 -15.97
N LEU A 130 2.12 -11.60 -14.94
CA LEU A 130 2.58 -11.53 -13.54
C LEU A 130 3.77 -12.43 -13.31
N ALA A 131 3.74 -13.66 -13.82
CA ALA A 131 4.87 -14.59 -13.73
C ALA A 131 6.11 -14.08 -14.48
N ALA A 132 5.92 -13.50 -15.67
CA ALA A 132 7.00 -12.89 -16.44
C ALA A 132 7.59 -11.68 -15.74
N GLU A 133 6.77 -10.86 -15.08
CA GLU A 133 7.22 -9.71 -14.29
C GLU A 133 8.00 -10.18 -13.06
N ASP A 134 7.54 -11.21 -12.33
CA ASP A 134 8.27 -11.80 -11.19
C ASP A 134 9.65 -12.28 -11.60
N ALA A 135 9.76 -12.97 -12.75
CA ALA A 135 11.05 -13.43 -13.29
C ALA A 135 12.02 -12.28 -13.65
N LEU A 136 11.51 -11.10 -14.04
CA LEU A 136 12.30 -9.90 -14.29
C LEU A 136 12.73 -9.20 -13.00
N ILE A 137 11.91 -9.28 -11.95
CA ILE A 137 12.16 -8.68 -10.63
C ILE A 137 13.18 -9.51 -9.87
N ALA A 138 13.05 -10.83 -9.89
CA ALA A 138 13.91 -11.76 -9.16
C ALA A 138 15.40 -11.47 -9.39
N PRO A 139 16.23 -11.54 -8.35
CA PRO A 139 17.67 -11.45 -8.49
C PRO A 139 18.21 -12.47 -9.50
N ARG A 140 19.17 -12.06 -10.30
CA ARG A 140 19.84 -12.96 -11.26
C ARG A 140 21.15 -13.44 -10.67
N GLY A 141 21.34 -14.76 -10.65
CA GLY A 141 22.53 -15.38 -10.06
C GLY A 141 22.54 -15.31 -8.53
N GLY A 142 23.75 -15.31 -7.95
CA GLY A 142 23.95 -15.17 -6.51
C GLY A 142 23.72 -13.73 -6.02
N ILE A 143 23.43 -13.60 -4.72
CA ILE A 143 23.26 -12.28 -4.08
C ILE A 143 24.49 -12.00 -3.20
N THR A 144 25.27 -11.01 -3.56
CA THR A 144 26.38 -10.52 -2.72
C THR A 144 25.85 -9.58 -1.65
N ILE A 145 26.12 -9.84 -0.37
CA ILE A 145 25.75 -8.97 0.73
C ILE A 145 26.53 -7.65 0.63
N THR A 146 25.82 -6.52 0.59
CA THR A 146 26.38 -5.18 0.56
C THR A 146 26.27 -4.47 1.90
N GLY A 147 25.37 -4.92 2.79
CA GLY A 147 25.18 -4.34 4.10
C GLY A 147 24.21 -5.13 4.98
N ARG A 148 24.31 -4.90 6.28
CA ARG A 148 23.36 -5.46 7.25
C ARG A 148 22.09 -4.61 7.26
N LYS A 149 20.91 -5.25 7.25
CA LYS A 149 19.63 -4.57 7.51
C LYS A 149 19.65 -3.97 8.92
N LYS A 150 19.44 -2.67 9.04
CA LYS A 150 19.48 -1.94 10.33
C LYS A 150 18.10 -1.59 10.83
N GLU A 151 17.09 -1.53 9.94
CA GLU A 151 15.75 -1.07 10.22
C GLU A 151 14.76 -2.23 10.26
N GLY A 152 13.70 -2.09 11.07
CA GLY A 152 12.67 -3.12 11.23
C GLY A 152 13.14 -4.32 12.06
N LYS A 153 12.19 -5.22 12.38
CA LYS A 153 12.42 -6.36 13.30
C LYS A 153 12.80 -7.64 12.60
N SER A 154 12.46 -7.79 11.32
CA SER A 154 12.71 -9.00 10.55
C SER A 154 14.19 -9.16 10.21
N GLU A 155 14.70 -10.37 10.27
CA GLU A 155 16.05 -10.73 9.90
C GLU A 155 16.27 -10.54 8.41
N GLY A 156 17.41 -9.96 8.01
CA GLY A 156 17.69 -9.72 6.61
C GLY A 156 18.99 -8.94 6.36
N PHE A 157 19.22 -8.64 5.09
CA PHE A 157 20.42 -7.94 4.63
C PHE A 157 20.13 -7.10 3.37
N TYR A 158 20.99 -6.15 3.08
CA TYR A 158 21.06 -5.50 1.78
C TYR A 158 22.02 -6.27 0.89
N GLY A 159 21.64 -6.50 -0.36
CA GLY A 159 22.44 -7.28 -1.30
C GLY A 159 22.32 -6.76 -2.73
N ARG A 160 23.25 -7.21 -3.56
CA ARG A 160 23.30 -6.87 -4.99
C ARG A 160 23.42 -8.16 -5.80
N ASP A 161 22.66 -8.23 -6.90
CA ASP A 161 22.71 -9.34 -7.84
C ASP A 161 23.80 -9.14 -8.91
N GLU A 162 24.00 -10.12 -9.78
CA GLU A 162 24.98 -10.07 -10.87
C GLU A 162 24.75 -8.94 -11.89
N ARG A 163 23.53 -8.40 -11.96
CA ARG A 163 23.20 -7.23 -12.82
C ARG A 163 23.54 -5.90 -12.15
N GLY A 164 23.97 -5.91 -10.88
CA GLY A 164 24.18 -4.72 -10.08
C GLY A 164 22.89 -4.12 -9.50
N GLU A 165 21.74 -4.83 -9.63
CA GLU A 165 20.48 -4.39 -9.01
C GLU A 165 20.55 -4.64 -7.50
N GLU A 166 20.03 -3.68 -6.73
CA GLU A 166 20.08 -3.71 -5.27
C GLU A 166 18.75 -4.15 -4.67
N TYR A 167 18.85 -4.95 -3.61
CA TYR A 167 17.72 -5.55 -2.93
C TYR A 167 17.85 -5.42 -1.42
N ILE A 168 16.73 -5.34 -0.74
CA ILE A 168 16.61 -5.77 0.65
C ILE A 168 16.07 -7.20 0.64
N VAL A 169 16.76 -8.10 1.32
CA VAL A 169 16.37 -9.50 1.44
C VAL A 169 15.97 -9.78 2.87
N ILE A 170 14.76 -10.33 3.05
CA ILE A 170 14.19 -10.69 4.34
C ILE A 170 13.97 -12.20 4.36
N VAL A 171 14.18 -12.81 5.52
CA VAL A 171 13.97 -14.23 5.78
C VAL A 171 12.97 -14.42 6.90
N ASP A 172 12.11 -15.43 6.77
CA ASP A 172 11.14 -15.76 7.80
C ASP A 172 11.84 -16.26 9.08
N PRO A 173 11.32 -15.91 10.28
CA PRO A 173 11.83 -16.44 11.52
C PRO A 173 11.50 -17.94 11.67
N PRO A 174 12.27 -18.69 12.45
CA PRO A 174 11.95 -20.08 12.78
C PRO A 174 10.54 -20.23 13.39
N GLY A 175 9.78 -21.23 12.94
CA GLY A 175 8.41 -21.48 13.39
C GLY A 175 7.35 -20.60 12.70
N MET A 176 7.76 -19.74 11.75
CA MET A 176 6.85 -18.90 10.95
C MET A 176 7.29 -18.88 9.48
N LEU A 177 7.82 -19.99 9.01
CA LEU A 177 8.33 -20.10 7.63
C LEU A 177 7.23 -19.81 6.62
N GLU A 178 7.59 -19.03 5.60
CA GLU A 178 6.72 -18.57 4.50
C GLU A 178 5.70 -17.49 4.89
N GLN A 179 5.56 -17.14 6.17
CA GLN A 179 4.50 -16.24 6.62
C GLN A 179 4.72 -14.80 6.14
N GLU A 180 5.85 -14.18 6.48
CA GLU A 180 6.19 -12.81 6.10
C GLU A 180 6.57 -12.72 4.61
N THR A 181 7.40 -13.64 4.14
CA THR A 181 7.88 -13.63 2.75
C THR A 181 6.75 -13.79 1.74
N ALA A 182 5.77 -14.67 2.02
CA ALA A 182 4.61 -14.84 1.16
C ALA A 182 3.68 -13.63 1.22
N ALA A 183 3.44 -13.08 2.42
CA ALA A 183 2.61 -11.91 2.61
C ALA A 183 3.15 -10.69 1.82
N GLU A 184 4.46 -10.48 1.82
CA GLU A 184 5.13 -9.42 1.07
C GLU A 184 4.87 -9.55 -0.44
N VAL A 185 5.08 -10.73 -1.03
CA VAL A 185 4.90 -10.93 -2.47
C VAL A 185 3.44 -10.79 -2.89
N ILE A 186 2.52 -11.41 -2.17
CA ILE A 186 1.09 -11.35 -2.51
C ILE A 186 0.57 -9.93 -2.35
N GLY A 187 0.82 -9.30 -1.20
CA GLY A 187 0.33 -7.95 -0.90
C GLY A 187 0.87 -6.90 -1.85
N SER A 188 2.19 -6.87 -2.06
CA SER A 188 2.83 -5.94 -2.99
C SER A 188 2.33 -6.12 -4.42
N THR A 189 2.16 -7.37 -4.89
CA THR A 189 1.64 -7.66 -6.23
C THR A 189 0.21 -7.15 -6.41
N LEU A 190 -0.71 -7.47 -5.50
CA LEU A 190 -2.11 -7.07 -5.61
C LEU A 190 -2.26 -5.54 -5.56
N VAL A 191 -1.57 -4.85 -4.66
CA VAL A 191 -1.68 -3.38 -4.55
C VAL A 191 -1.02 -2.67 -5.73
N ARG A 192 0.09 -3.21 -6.26
CA ARG A 192 0.73 -2.70 -7.47
C ARG A 192 -0.15 -2.88 -8.71
N MET A 193 -0.86 -3.99 -8.84
CA MET A 193 -1.84 -4.20 -9.91
C MET A 193 -2.94 -3.14 -9.89
N ALA A 194 -3.39 -2.69 -8.72
CA ALA A 194 -4.39 -1.62 -8.59
C ALA A 194 -3.91 -0.29 -9.16
N GLY A 195 -2.60 -0.01 -9.18
CA GLY A 195 -2.03 1.22 -9.72
C GLY A 195 -1.17 2.03 -8.74
N TYR A 196 -1.02 1.59 -7.49
CA TYR A 196 -0.11 2.21 -6.53
C TYR A 196 1.35 1.97 -6.90
N ASN A 197 2.22 2.90 -6.52
CA ASN A 197 3.66 2.69 -6.65
C ASN A 197 4.14 1.81 -5.49
N ILE A 198 4.54 0.60 -5.80
CA ILE A 198 4.97 -0.41 -4.84
C ILE A 198 6.34 -0.93 -5.28
N ALA A 199 7.26 -1.10 -4.33
CA ALA A 199 8.50 -1.81 -4.59
C ALA A 199 8.20 -3.27 -4.97
N SER A 200 8.92 -3.78 -5.94
CA SER A 200 8.67 -5.11 -6.48
C SER A 200 9.43 -6.16 -5.69
N SER A 201 8.73 -7.20 -5.27
CA SER A 201 9.24 -8.29 -4.44
C SER A 201 9.11 -9.63 -5.13
N SER A 202 10.07 -10.54 -4.94
CA SER A 202 10.05 -11.91 -5.46
C SER A 202 10.60 -12.88 -4.42
N ILE A 203 10.06 -14.11 -4.37
CA ILE A 203 10.60 -15.19 -3.55
C ILE A 203 11.91 -15.67 -4.15
N VAL A 204 12.89 -15.85 -3.28
CA VAL A 204 14.24 -16.32 -3.66
C VAL A 204 14.70 -17.47 -2.78
N SER A 205 15.49 -18.37 -3.37
CA SER A 205 16.38 -19.25 -2.62
C SER A 205 17.74 -18.53 -2.52
N ILE A 206 18.12 -18.14 -1.33
CA ILE A 206 19.29 -17.32 -1.10
C ILE A 206 20.54 -18.16 -1.36
N SER A 207 21.46 -17.65 -2.18
CA SER A 207 22.71 -18.33 -2.51
C SER A 207 23.81 -17.33 -2.86
N GLY A 208 25.06 -17.75 -2.69
CA GLY A 208 26.22 -16.94 -3.09
C GLY A 208 26.53 -15.78 -2.15
N THR A 209 25.90 -15.74 -0.96
CA THR A 209 26.17 -14.68 0.02
C THR A 209 27.49 -14.89 0.76
N GLY A 210 28.02 -16.12 0.78
CA GLY A 210 29.18 -16.51 1.60
C GLY A 210 28.85 -16.50 3.11
N ASN A 211 27.59 -16.34 3.49
CA ASN A 211 27.13 -16.37 4.88
C ASN A 211 26.20 -17.58 5.11
N PRO A 212 26.63 -18.62 5.85
CA PRO A 212 25.84 -19.82 6.08
C PRO A 212 24.53 -19.53 6.87
N GLN A 213 24.40 -18.37 7.48
CA GLN A 213 23.16 -17.95 8.14
C GLN A 213 22.04 -17.73 7.13
N PHE A 214 22.35 -17.36 5.89
CA PHE A 214 21.39 -17.04 4.84
C PHE A 214 21.38 -18.03 3.69
N ASP A 215 22.55 -18.53 3.29
CA ASP A 215 22.67 -19.43 2.15
C ASP A 215 21.82 -20.71 2.35
N GLY A 216 21.07 -21.07 1.33
CA GLY A 216 20.14 -22.20 1.33
C GLY A 216 18.75 -21.89 1.91
N ARG A 217 18.57 -20.74 2.55
CA ARG A 217 17.25 -20.34 3.08
C ARG A 217 16.36 -19.74 2.00
N ARG A 218 15.05 -19.88 2.20
CA ARG A 218 14.04 -19.10 1.50
C ARG A 218 14.04 -17.67 2.04
N GLY A 219 13.87 -16.70 1.16
CA GLY A 219 13.67 -15.30 1.49
C GLY A 219 12.79 -14.59 0.48
N VAL A 220 12.48 -13.35 0.76
CA VAL A 220 11.89 -12.41 -0.21
C VAL A 220 12.92 -11.34 -0.52
N ALA A 221 13.17 -11.10 -1.80
CA ALA A 221 14.03 -10.03 -2.30
C ALA A 221 13.16 -8.90 -2.85
N THR A 222 13.16 -7.76 -2.17
CA THR A 222 12.47 -6.55 -2.60
C THR A 222 13.48 -5.60 -3.22
N ARG A 223 13.25 -5.22 -4.49
CA ARG A 223 14.12 -4.31 -5.21
C ARG A 223 14.13 -2.93 -4.59
N LEU A 224 15.30 -2.37 -4.32
CA LEU A 224 15.42 -1.02 -3.77
C LEU A 224 14.95 0.03 -4.77
N VAL A 225 14.18 0.98 -4.28
CA VAL A 225 13.68 2.11 -5.07
C VAL A 225 14.80 3.12 -5.29
N LYS A 226 15.17 3.32 -6.57
CA LYS A 226 16.22 4.28 -6.95
C LYS A 226 15.79 5.71 -6.64
N GLY A 227 16.74 6.55 -6.25
CA GLY A 227 16.46 7.98 -5.99
C GLY A 227 15.62 8.23 -4.73
N PHE A 228 15.69 7.35 -3.73
CA PHE A 228 14.99 7.51 -2.45
C PHE A 228 15.40 8.81 -1.74
N LYS A 229 14.41 9.56 -1.22
CA LYS A 229 14.56 10.89 -0.59
C LYS A 229 13.95 10.98 0.81
N GLY A 230 13.54 9.85 1.40
CA GLY A 230 12.88 9.80 2.70
C GLY A 230 11.42 9.35 2.60
N HIS A 231 10.69 9.50 3.69
CA HIS A 231 9.31 9.06 3.85
C HIS A 231 8.31 10.20 3.62
N TRP A 232 7.04 9.85 3.38
CA TRP A 232 5.94 10.81 3.32
C TRP A 232 4.86 10.43 4.33
N SER A 233 4.07 11.43 4.76
CA SER A 233 3.00 11.21 5.73
C SER A 233 1.63 11.09 5.06
N TYR A 234 0.81 10.13 5.49
CA TYR A 234 -0.61 10.03 5.10
C TYR A 234 -1.39 11.30 5.39
N ARG A 235 -0.95 12.09 6.37
CA ARG A 235 -1.53 13.40 6.70
C ARG A 235 -1.49 14.36 5.52
N ASP A 236 -0.39 14.38 4.76
CA ASP A 236 -0.17 15.35 3.69
C ASP A 236 -1.01 15.07 2.44
N PHE A 237 -1.52 13.84 2.34
CA PHE A 237 -2.39 13.38 1.26
C PHE A 237 -3.78 12.94 1.74
N LYS A 238 -4.20 13.37 2.93
CA LYS A 238 -5.50 12.99 3.52
C LYS A 238 -6.72 13.50 2.74
N ASP A 239 -6.54 14.39 1.79
CA ASP A 239 -7.55 14.90 0.88
C ASP A 239 -7.62 14.16 -0.45
N ARG A 240 -6.72 13.18 -0.70
CA ARG A 240 -6.65 12.38 -1.92
C ARG A 240 -7.44 11.09 -1.78
N ARG A 241 -8.26 10.75 -2.81
CA ARG A 241 -9.13 9.56 -2.81
C ARG A 241 -8.32 8.28 -2.74
N GLU A 242 -7.31 8.16 -3.59
CA GLU A 242 -6.47 6.96 -3.66
C GLU A 242 -5.78 6.67 -2.31
N ILE A 243 -5.44 7.72 -1.54
CA ILE A 243 -4.79 7.53 -0.24
C ILE A 243 -5.80 7.21 0.87
N ARG A 244 -6.98 7.84 0.86
CA ARG A 244 -8.06 7.49 1.80
C ARG A 244 -8.52 6.05 1.61
N ALA A 245 -8.63 5.63 0.37
CA ALA A 245 -9.13 4.32 -0.04
C ALA A 245 -8.16 3.16 0.22
N THR A 246 -6.89 3.44 0.57
CA THR A 246 -5.94 2.40 0.97
C THR A 246 -6.43 1.59 2.18
N MET A 247 -7.35 2.14 3.02
CA MET A 247 -7.98 1.40 4.10
C MET A 247 -8.69 0.13 3.62
N ILE A 248 -9.33 0.17 2.45
CA ILE A 248 -10.05 -0.98 1.91
C ILE A 248 -9.07 -2.08 1.46
N PHE A 249 -7.95 -1.69 0.82
CA PHE A 249 -6.88 -2.63 0.49
C PHE A 249 -6.22 -3.22 1.73
N ALA A 250 -5.94 -2.40 2.74
CA ALA A 250 -5.41 -2.85 4.02
C ALA A 250 -6.36 -3.87 4.68
N GLY A 251 -7.66 -3.58 4.67
CA GLY A 251 -8.70 -4.51 5.11
C GLY A 251 -8.69 -5.79 4.29
N TRP A 252 -8.64 -5.72 2.96
CA TRP A 252 -8.63 -6.90 2.09
C TRP A 252 -7.45 -7.82 2.37
N LEU A 253 -6.26 -7.25 2.51
CA LEU A 253 -5.00 -7.95 2.76
C LEU A 253 -4.73 -8.26 4.23
N HIS A 254 -5.56 -7.81 5.16
CA HIS A 254 -5.29 -7.87 6.59
C HIS A 254 -3.94 -7.23 6.98
N ASN A 255 -3.59 -6.11 6.37
CA ASN A 255 -2.38 -5.37 6.67
C ASN A 255 -2.69 -4.22 7.65
N THR A 256 -2.14 -4.29 8.87
CA THR A 256 -2.29 -3.25 9.89
C THR A 256 -1.12 -2.26 9.91
N ASP A 257 -0.11 -2.47 9.08
CA ASP A 257 1.13 -1.70 9.10
C ASP A 257 1.20 -0.61 8.02
N TRP A 258 0.05 -0.03 7.67
CA TRP A 258 -0.06 1.12 6.77
C TRP A 258 0.19 2.42 7.53
N VAL A 259 1.46 2.69 7.78
CA VAL A 259 1.99 3.75 8.64
C VAL A 259 3.01 4.60 7.87
N ASP A 260 3.31 5.80 8.40
CA ASP A 260 4.12 6.78 7.67
C ASP A 260 5.54 6.28 7.34
N HIS A 261 6.16 5.48 8.22
CA HIS A 261 7.49 4.92 7.98
C HIS A 261 7.52 3.81 6.89
N ASN A 262 6.37 3.23 6.55
CA ASN A 262 6.24 2.28 5.43
C ASN A 262 5.86 2.99 4.12
N THR A 263 6.39 4.18 3.93
CA THR A 263 6.21 5.00 2.72
C THR A 263 7.56 5.40 2.14
N GLY A 264 7.58 5.94 0.93
CA GLY A 264 8.83 6.43 0.34
C GLY A 264 8.61 7.47 -0.74
N ILE A 265 9.51 8.43 -0.79
CA ILE A 265 9.61 9.42 -1.86
C ILE A 265 10.79 9.02 -2.74
N SER A 266 10.56 8.91 -4.03
CA SER A 266 11.61 8.67 -5.02
C SER A 266 11.64 9.81 -6.02
N VAL A 267 12.83 10.27 -6.36
CA VAL A 267 13.06 11.19 -7.48
C VAL A 267 13.89 10.46 -8.51
N CYS A 268 13.28 10.14 -9.63
CA CYS A 268 13.91 9.44 -10.73
C CYS A 268 14.02 10.36 -11.95
N GLU A 269 15.13 10.27 -12.68
CA GLU A 269 15.27 10.98 -13.95
C GLU A 269 14.53 10.24 -15.07
N VAL A 270 13.67 10.97 -15.77
CA VAL A 270 13.00 10.52 -16.99
C VAL A 270 13.37 11.47 -18.11
N GLU A 271 14.14 11.00 -19.08
CA GLU A 271 14.65 11.81 -20.19
C GLU A 271 15.35 13.12 -19.71
N GLY A 272 16.15 13.00 -18.64
CA GLY A 272 16.88 14.14 -18.05
C GLY A 272 16.05 15.05 -17.15
N VAL A 273 14.79 14.71 -16.87
CA VAL A 273 13.90 15.47 -15.99
C VAL A 273 13.70 14.72 -14.67
N PRO A 274 13.94 15.37 -13.51
CA PRO A 274 13.65 14.77 -12.22
C PRO A 274 12.15 14.74 -11.96
N LEU A 275 11.57 13.52 -11.84
CA LEU A 275 10.18 13.30 -11.52
C LEU A 275 10.03 12.58 -10.17
N THR A 276 9.12 13.09 -9.36
CA THR A 276 8.80 12.51 -8.05
C THR A 276 7.76 11.40 -8.17
N ARG A 277 7.93 10.35 -7.37
CA ARG A 277 6.93 9.29 -7.15
C ARG A 277 6.86 8.94 -5.68
N TYR A 278 5.63 8.67 -5.20
CA TYR A 278 5.36 8.32 -3.81
C TYR A 278 5.02 6.83 -3.73
N TYR A 279 5.77 6.10 -2.92
CA TYR A 279 5.70 4.65 -2.76
C TYR A 279 5.07 4.26 -1.43
N ILE A 280 4.48 3.07 -1.40
CA ILE A 280 4.07 2.37 -0.19
C ILE A 280 4.89 1.08 -0.13
N PHE A 281 5.40 0.75 1.05
CA PHE A 281 6.29 -0.39 1.31
C PHE A 281 5.70 -1.33 2.37
N ASP A 282 6.38 -2.44 2.59
CA ASP A 282 6.20 -3.39 3.67
C ASP A 282 4.80 -4.02 3.73
N PHE A 283 4.62 -5.01 2.88
CA PHE A 283 3.44 -5.87 2.90
C PHE A 283 3.66 -7.16 3.70
N GLY A 284 4.85 -7.36 4.28
CA GLY A 284 5.17 -8.51 5.12
C GLY A 284 4.26 -8.66 6.34
N GLY A 285 3.70 -7.54 6.81
CA GLY A 285 2.69 -7.50 7.86
C GLY A 285 1.26 -7.79 7.39
N SER A 286 1.05 -8.57 6.29
CA SER A 286 -0.25 -8.92 5.72
C SER A 286 -0.62 -10.38 5.98
N LEU A 287 -1.82 -10.80 5.57
CA LEU A 287 -2.30 -12.18 5.42
C LEU A 287 -2.12 -13.06 6.68
N GLY A 288 -2.14 -12.45 7.86
CA GLY A 288 -1.96 -13.15 9.13
C GLY A 288 -0.57 -13.01 9.74
N SER A 289 0.40 -12.49 8.99
CA SER A 289 1.73 -12.16 9.46
C SER A 289 1.78 -10.80 10.16
N TRP A 290 2.63 -10.68 11.16
CA TRP A 290 3.08 -9.43 11.73
C TRP A 290 4.59 -9.49 11.99
N ASN A 291 5.34 -9.74 10.92
CA ASN A 291 6.80 -9.87 10.89
C ASN A 291 7.28 -11.00 11.83
N ILE A 292 7.70 -10.68 13.05
CA ILE A 292 8.25 -11.65 14.02
C ILE A 292 7.19 -12.39 14.85
N ARG A 293 5.92 -12.18 14.60
CA ARG A 293 4.79 -12.87 15.28
C ARG A 293 3.60 -13.02 14.33
N THR A 294 2.69 -13.88 14.69
CA THR A 294 1.38 -14.00 14.02
C THR A 294 0.43 -12.91 14.50
N LYS A 295 -0.48 -12.47 13.62
CA LYS A 295 -1.58 -11.59 13.99
C LYS A 295 -2.53 -12.24 14.99
N GLU A 296 -3.25 -11.40 15.72
CA GLU A 296 -4.28 -11.77 16.66
C GLU A 296 -5.69 -11.44 16.10
N PRO A 297 -6.77 -12.09 16.60
CA PRO A 297 -8.14 -11.79 16.15
C PRO A 297 -8.57 -10.33 16.26
N ARG A 298 -7.96 -9.55 17.16
CA ARG A 298 -8.24 -8.11 17.35
C ARG A 298 -7.59 -7.21 16.29
N ASP A 299 -6.54 -7.70 15.60
CA ASP A 299 -5.81 -6.89 14.62
C ASP A 299 -6.74 -6.47 13.48
N GLY A 300 -6.69 -5.20 13.10
CA GLY A 300 -7.60 -4.60 12.14
C GLY A 300 -8.96 -4.14 12.70
N TRP A 301 -9.35 -4.58 13.90
CA TRP A 301 -10.56 -4.13 14.59
C TRP A 301 -10.30 -3.00 15.57
N GLU A 302 -9.13 -3.00 16.20
CA GLU A 302 -8.67 -1.99 17.14
C GLU A 302 -7.27 -1.53 16.75
N TYR A 303 -6.88 -0.35 17.22
CA TYR A 303 -5.49 0.09 17.15
C TYR A 303 -4.64 -0.77 18.08
N TYR A 304 -3.38 -0.98 17.73
CA TYR A 304 -2.45 -1.71 18.60
C TYR A 304 -2.24 -0.99 19.93
N VAL A 305 -2.16 0.34 19.87
CA VAL A 305 -2.17 1.21 21.04
C VAL A 305 -3.23 2.29 20.84
N ASP A 306 -4.29 2.26 21.63
CA ASP A 306 -5.32 3.30 21.67
C ASP A 306 -5.17 4.14 22.94
N PHE A 307 -4.89 5.43 22.78
CA PHE A 307 -4.77 6.36 23.91
C PHE A 307 -6.06 6.42 24.74
N GLY A 308 -7.21 6.32 24.11
CA GLY A 308 -8.50 6.27 24.80
C GLY A 308 -8.62 5.03 25.71
N GLU A 309 -8.13 3.88 25.26
CA GLU A 309 -8.09 2.66 26.09
C GLU A 309 -7.11 2.81 27.27
N ILE A 310 -5.96 3.42 27.05
CA ILE A 310 -4.99 3.69 28.12
C ILE A 310 -5.62 4.58 29.20
N LEU A 311 -6.29 5.68 28.77
CA LEU A 311 -6.94 6.61 29.66
C LEU A 311 -8.10 5.98 30.43
N LEU A 312 -8.87 5.11 29.78
CA LEU A 312 -10.03 4.44 30.38
C LEU A 312 -9.68 3.07 30.99
N TRP A 313 -8.40 2.68 30.99
CA TRP A 313 -7.93 1.40 31.51
C TRP A 313 -8.50 1.02 32.88
N PRO A 314 -8.56 1.94 33.89
CA PRO A 314 -9.11 1.61 35.19
C PRO A 314 -10.58 1.17 35.16
N VAL A 315 -11.34 1.59 34.15
CA VAL A 315 -12.75 1.24 33.97
C VAL A 315 -12.90 0.03 33.03
N LEU A 316 -12.19 0.04 31.92
CA LEU A 316 -12.33 -0.98 30.88
C LEU A 316 -11.78 -2.34 31.32
N LYS A 317 -10.68 -2.36 32.06
CA LYS A 317 -10.05 -3.61 32.49
C LYS A 317 -10.95 -4.46 33.44
N PRO A 318 -11.59 -3.87 34.46
CA PRO A 318 -12.56 -4.61 35.25
C PRO A 318 -13.75 -5.13 34.43
N MET A 319 -14.25 -4.35 33.47
CA MET A 319 -15.35 -4.78 32.58
C MET A 319 -14.94 -5.96 31.68
N ASP A 320 -13.73 -5.98 31.20
CA ASP A 320 -13.19 -7.09 30.41
C ASP A 320 -13.07 -8.36 31.25
N ILE A 321 -12.56 -8.25 32.49
CA ILE A 321 -12.43 -9.38 33.44
C ILE A 321 -13.81 -9.92 33.81
N ALA A 322 -14.80 -9.04 33.96
CA ALA A 322 -16.18 -9.44 34.26
C ALA A 322 -16.95 -9.95 33.03
N GLY A 323 -16.35 -9.99 31.84
CA GLY A 323 -17.03 -10.39 30.60
C GLY A 323 -18.15 -9.43 30.15
N LEU A 324 -18.19 -8.22 30.69
CA LEU A 324 -19.22 -7.23 30.41
C LEU A 324 -18.97 -6.45 29.10
N ARG A 325 -17.71 -6.43 28.62
CA ARG A 325 -17.35 -5.77 27.35
C ARG A 325 -17.44 -6.77 26.20
N ARG A 326 -18.37 -6.50 25.28
CA ARG A 326 -18.48 -7.31 24.06
C ARG A 326 -17.37 -6.90 23.07
N ARG A 327 -16.52 -7.84 22.72
CA ARG A 327 -15.44 -7.64 21.76
C ARG A 327 -15.99 -7.66 20.34
N PRO A 328 -15.59 -6.73 19.45
CA PRO A 328 -16.10 -6.70 18.08
C PRO A 328 -15.50 -7.80 17.18
N TRP A 329 -14.36 -8.36 17.55
CA TRP A 329 -13.68 -9.41 16.78
C TRP A 329 -14.15 -10.81 17.11
N PRO A 330 -13.92 -11.77 16.19
CA PRO A 330 -14.27 -13.17 16.43
C PRO A 330 -13.46 -13.77 17.58
N ALA A 331 -14.14 -14.33 18.59
CA ALA A 331 -13.49 -14.96 19.74
C ALA A 331 -12.93 -16.37 19.40
N ASP A 332 -13.41 -16.97 18.30
CA ASP A 332 -13.05 -18.30 17.80
C ASP A 332 -11.90 -18.27 16.79
N GLY A 333 -11.28 -17.08 16.59
CA GLY A 333 -10.18 -16.92 15.65
C GLY A 333 -8.98 -17.78 16.01
N ARG A 334 -8.49 -18.56 15.05
CA ARG A 334 -7.32 -19.43 15.19
C ARG A 334 -6.36 -19.23 14.03
N GLN A 335 -5.07 -19.40 14.31
CA GLN A 335 -4.05 -19.52 13.28
C GLN A 335 -4.38 -20.72 12.38
N PHE A 336 -4.25 -20.57 11.07
CA PHE A 336 -4.47 -21.67 10.15
C PHE A 336 -3.29 -22.65 10.13
N SER A 337 -2.09 -22.11 9.90
CA SER A 337 -0.83 -22.85 9.89
C SER A 337 0.33 -21.92 10.29
N GLU A 338 1.53 -22.46 10.44
CA GLU A 338 2.74 -21.66 10.67
C GLU A 338 3.06 -20.74 9.48
N ALA A 339 2.71 -21.15 8.26
CA ALA A 339 2.96 -20.40 7.04
C ALA A 339 1.96 -19.26 6.78
N VAL A 340 0.76 -19.29 7.41
CA VAL A 340 -0.30 -18.32 7.15
C VAL A 340 -0.61 -17.45 8.37
N GLY A 341 -0.54 -18.02 9.58
CA GLY A 341 -0.93 -17.30 10.78
C GLY A 341 -2.44 -17.10 10.90
N TYR A 342 -2.89 -16.00 11.53
CA TYR A 342 -4.29 -15.67 11.69
C TYR A 342 -4.78 -14.79 10.53
N PHE A 343 -5.45 -15.40 9.57
CA PHE A 343 -6.05 -14.74 8.43
C PHE A 343 -7.49 -15.20 8.23
N ASP A 344 -8.44 -14.44 8.73
CA ASP A 344 -9.88 -14.74 8.71
C ASP A 344 -10.62 -13.86 7.70
N SER A 345 -11.67 -14.36 7.10
CA SER A 345 -12.50 -13.59 6.16
C SER A 345 -13.33 -12.50 6.84
N ARG A 346 -13.53 -12.57 8.14
CA ARG A 346 -14.28 -11.58 8.94
C ARG A 346 -13.40 -10.40 9.30
N PHE A 347 -13.81 -9.19 8.92
CA PHE A 347 -13.11 -7.95 9.24
C PHE A 347 -14.06 -6.74 9.09
N PRO A 348 -13.75 -5.58 9.72
CA PRO A 348 -14.57 -4.37 9.63
C PRO A 348 -14.26 -3.63 8.32
N VAL A 349 -15.10 -3.82 7.27
CA VAL A 349 -14.84 -3.35 5.90
C VAL A 349 -14.59 -1.84 5.82
N ASP A 350 -15.43 -1.03 6.49
CA ASP A 350 -15.36 0.45 6.43
C ASP A 350 -14.69 1.12 7.63
N ARG A 351 -14.18 0.31 8.56
CA ARG A 351 -13.61 0.75 9.84
C ARG A 351 -12.36 -0.01 10.24
N TYR A 352 -11.65 -0.53 9.23
CA TYR A 352 -10.40 -1.26 9.45
C TYR A 352 -9.38 -0.36 10.16
N ARG A 353 -8.61 -0.92 11.11
CA ARG A 353 -7.65 -0.21 11.93
C ARG A 353 -6.23 -0.64 11.62
N SER A 354 -5.36 0.34 11.41
CA SER A 354 -3.90 0.13 11.38
C SER A 354 -3.34 0.07 12.81
N ASN A 355 -2.05 -0.14 12.94
CA ASN A 355 -1.38 -0.21 14.25
C ASN A 355 -1.61 1.06 15.08
N TYR A 356 -1.64 2.22 14.44
CA TYR A 356 -2.06 3.50 15.03
C TYR A 356 -2.91 4.31 14.03
N PRO A 357 -3.62 5.37 14.47
CA PRO A 357 -4.54 6.09 13.60
C PRO A 357 -3.89 6.63 12.33
N ASN A 358 -4.39 6.20 11.17
CA ASN A 358 -4.04 6.76 9.87
C ASN A 358 -4.96 7.94 9.54
N LEU A 359 -4.39 9.13 9.34
CA LEU A 359 -5.16 10.37 9.18
C LEU A 359 -5.91 10.44 7.85
N ALA A 360 -5.40 9.83 6.80
CA ALA A 360 -6.11 9.75 5.53
C ALA A 360 -7.35 8.83 5.63
N TRP A 361 -7.21 7.67 6.29
CA TRP A 361 -8.33 6.75 6.53
C TRP A 361 -9.44 7.39 7.35
N ALA A 362 -9.04 8.24 8.29
CA ALA A 362 -10.00 8.98 9.11
C ALA A 362 -10.84 10.00 8.33
N GLU A 363 -10.40 10.41 7.14
CA GLU A 363 -11.15 11.28 6.22
C GLU A 363 -11.85 10.51 5.09
N MET A 364 -11.69 9.19 5.02
CA MET A 364 -12.37 8.35 4.02
C MET A 364 -13.89 8.55 4.07
N THR A 365 -14.49 8.68 2.91
CA THR A 365 -15.93 8.72 2.69
C THR A 365 -16.43 7.40 2.09
N ARG A 366 -17.76 7.23 2.00
CA ARG A 366 -18.34 6.06 1.35
C ARG A 366 -17.96 5.98 -0.14
N GLU A 367 -17.86 7.14 -0.81
CA GLU A 367 -17.49 7.24 -2.22
C GLU A 367 -16.04 6.83 -2.45
N ASP A 368 -15.13 7.15 -1.52
CA ASP A 368 -13.74 6.73 -1.58
C ASP A 368 -13.63 5.20 -1.44
N GLY A 369 -14.38 4.63 -0.50
CA GLY A 369 -14.45 3.18 -0.32
C GLY A 369 -15.10 2.46 -1.50
N LEU A 370 -16.16 3.03 -2.09
CA LEU A 370 -16.81 2.50 -3.28
C LEU A 370 -15.84 2.46 -4.48
N TRP A 371 -15.03 3.50 -4.65
CA TRP A 371 -14.00 3.53 -5.68
C TRP A 371 -12.97 2.40 -5.50
N ALA A 372 -12.45 2.20 -4.29
CA ALA A 372 -11.53 1.08 -4.01
C ALA A 372 -12.20 -0.28 -4.21
N ALA A 373 -13.46 -0.43 -3.79
CA ALA A 373 -14.25 -1.65 -4.01
C ALA A 373 -14.44 -1.92 -5.51
N GLY A 374 -14.60 -0.88 -6.33
CA GLY A 374 -14.64 -0.98 -7.79
C GLY A 374 -13.33 -1.50 -8.39
N LEU A 375 -12.19 -1.01 -7.89
CA LEU A 375 -10.88 -1.57 -8.28
C LEU A 375 -10.78 -3.05 -7.88
N ILE A 376 -11.12 -3.40 -6.64
CA ILE A 376 -11.09 -4.78 -6.15
C ILE A 376 -12.08 -5.68 -6.91
N ALA A 377 -13.20 -5.15 -7.39
CA ALA A 377 -14.14 -5.87 -8.24
C ALA A 377 -13.53 -6.28 -9.59
N SER A 378 -12.59 -5.49 -10.10
CA SER A 378 -11.94 -5.75 -11.40
C SER A 378 -10.94 -6.91 -11.38
N TYR A 379 -10.54 -7.42 -10.20
CA TYR A 379 -9.68 -8.59 -10.10
C TYR A 379 -10.46 -9.86 -10.43
N THR A 380 -9.90 -10.70 -11.28
CA THR A 380 -10.43 -12.06 -11.50
C THR A 380 -9.90 -13.04 -10.45
N GLY A 381 -10.57 -14.17 -10.30
CA GLY A 381 -10.08 -15.24 -9.43
C GLY A 381 -8.71 -15.78 -9.88
N GLU A 382 -8.49 -15.87 -11.19
CA GLU A 382 -7.23 -16.31 -11.79
C GLU A 382 -6.07 -15.37 -11.45
N GLN A 383 -6.30 -14.06 -11.49
CA GLN A 383 -5.29 -13.06 -11.12
C GLN A 383 -4.93 -13.12 -9.64
N VAL A 384 -5.94 -13.27 -8.76
CA VAL A 384 -5.69 -13.43 -7.31
C VAL A 384 -4.94 -14.74 -7.05
N ARG A 385 -5.31 -15.84 -7.76
CA ARG A 385 -4.60 -17.11 -7.67
C ARG A 385 -3.16 -16.98 -8.12
N ALA A 386 -2.92 -16.35 -9.27
CA ALA A 386 -1.57 -16.12 -9.77
C ALA A 386 -0.71 -15.32 -8.78
N ALA A 387 -1.27 -14.28 -8.14
CA ALA A 387 -0.55 -13.54 -7.10
C ALA A 387 -0.19 -14.42 -5.88
N VAL A 388 -1.08 -15.34 -5.49
CA VAL A 388 -0.82 -16.33 -4.42
C VAL A 388 0.25 -17.32 -4.84
N ASP A 389 0.22 -17.80 -6.09
CA ASP A 389 1.18 -18.78 -6.61
C ASP A 389 2.62 -18.20 -6.70
N LEU A 390 2.77 -16.87 -6.91
CA LEU A 390 4.07 -16.20 -6.82
C LEU A 390 4.71 -16.31 -5.44
N ALA A 391 3.92 -16.49 -4.39
CA ALA A 391 4.43 -16.71 -3.05
C ALA A 391 5.10 -18.07 -2.86
N ARG A 392 4.88 -19.03 -3.75
CA ARG A 392 5.52 -20.36 -3.76
C ARG A 392 5.43 -21.06 -2.41
N TYR A 393 4.22 -21.15 -1.85
CA TYR A 393 3.99 -21.94 -0.63
C TYR A 393 4.40 -23.39 -0.82
N THR A 394 5.06 -23.97 0.18
CA THR A 394 5.43 -25.39 0.16
C THR A 394 4.20 -26.28 0.27
N SER A 395 3.20 -25.85 1.06
CA SER A 395 1.95 -26.56 1.24
C SER A 395 0.86 -26.02 0.28
N PRO A 396 0.31 -26.82 -0.64
CA PRO A 396 -0.84 -26.41 -1.44
C PRO A 396 -2.06 -26.01 -0.61
N ALA A 397 -2.24 -26.59 0.58
CA ALA A 397 -3.35 -26.25 1.48
C ALA A 397 -3.26 -24.83 2.01
N ASP A 398 -2.03 -24.32 2.27
CA ASP A 398 -1.79 -22.94 2.69
C ASP A 398 -2.10 -21.95 1.56
N ALA A 399 -1.63 -22.23 0.35
CA ALA A 399 -1.94 -21.44 -0.83
C ALA A 399 -3.47 -21.38 -1.09
N ASP A 400 -4.15 -22.52 -0.99
CA ASP A 400 -5.59 -22.61 -1.18
C ASP A 400 -6.38 -21.88 -0.08
N TYR A 401 -5.90 -21.92 1.16
CA TYR A 401 -6.52 -21.18 2.25
C TYR A 401 -6.40 -19.67 2.03
N VAL A 402 -5.21 -19.17 1.72
CA VAL A 402 -4.97 -17.74 1.46
C VAL A 402 -5.81 -17.26 0.29
N PHE A 403 -5.83 -18.01 -0.82
CA PHE A 403 -6.64 -17.68 -1.99
C PHE A 403 -8.13 -17.59 -1.63
N ARG A 404 -8.69 -18.61 -0.99
CA ARG A 404 -10.12 -18.62 -0.60
C ARG A 404 -10.44 -17.47 0.34
N THR A 405 -9.59 -17.21 1.33
CA THR A 405 -9.82 -16.13 2.29
C THR A 405 -9.77 -14.76 1.60
N LEU A 406 -8.85 -14.53 0.67
CA LEU A 406 -8.81 -13.31 -0.15
C LEU A 406 -10.09 -13.13 -0.97
N MET A 407 -10.58 -14.20 -1.59
CA MET A 407 -11.83 -14.15 -2.38
C MET A 407 -13.06 -13.93 -1.50
N GLU A 408 -13.12 -14.51 -0.31
CA GLU A 408 -14.21 -14.26 0.65
C GLU A 408 -14.17 -12.81 1.18
N ARG A 409 -12.98 -12.27 1.50
CA ARG A 409 -12.83 -10.87 1.89
C ARG A 409 -13.21 -9.92 0.76
N ARG A 410 -12.80 -10.24 -0.49
CA ARG A 410 -13.27 -9.53 -1.69
C ARG A 410 -14.79 -9.53 -1.77
N LYS A 411 -15.43 -10.68 -1.66
CA LYS A 411 -16.89 -10.80 -1.68
C LYS A 411 -17.55 -9.89 -0.63
N ARG A 412 -17.06 -9.90 0.61
CA ARG A 412 -17.58 -9.04 1.70
C ARG A 412 -17.44 -7.55 1.39
N ILE A 413 -16.32 -7.13 0.78
CA ILE A 413 -16.13 -5.75 0.33
C ILE A 413 -17.20 -5.38 -0.71
N LEU A 414 -17.39 -6.22 -1.73
CA LEU A 414 -18.35 -5.96 -2.80
C LEU A 414 -19.80 -5.93 -2.29
N GLU A 415 -20.15 -6.84 -1.41
CA GLU A 415 -21.48 -6.88 -0.76
C GLU A 415 -21.71 -5.61 0.08
N PHE A 416 -20.73 -5.19 0.88
CA PHE A 416 -20.84 -3.98 1.72
C PHE A 416 -21.08 -2.72 0.90
N TYR A 417 -20.44 -2.60 -0.27
CA TYR A 417 -20.59 -1.45 -1.17
C TYR A 417 -21.71 -1.60 -2.19
N GLY A 418 -22.39 -2.75 -2.23
CA GLY A 418 -23.51 -3.02 -3.16
C GLY A 418 -23.05 -3.30 -4.58
N LEU A 419 -21.81 -3.78 -4.76
CA LEU A 419 -21.25 -4.21 -6.04
C LEU A 419 -21.50 -5.72 -6.23
N ALA A 420 -22.16 -6.12 -7.32
CA ALA A 420 -22.26 -7.54 -7.66
C ALA A 420 -20.87 -8.10 -8.00
N PRO A 421 -20.51 -9.32 -7.55
CA PRO A 421 -19.29 -9.97 -7.98
C PRO A 421 -19.30 -10.11 -9.51
N GLN A 422 -18.29 -9.59 -10.20
CA GLN A 422 -18.13 -9.85 -11.62
C GLN A 422 -17.77 -11.33 -11.78
N GLY A 423 -18.63 -12.14 -12.38
CA GLY A 423 -18.38 -13.55 -12.70
C GLY A 423 -19.33 -14.58 -12.07
N GLY A 424 -20.40 -14.18 -11.41
CA GLY A 424 -21.48 -15.08 -11.05
C GLY A 424 -22.62 -14.97 -12.08
N SER A 425 -22.85 -16.02 -12.89
CA SER A 425 -24.08 -16.14 -13.65
C SER A 425 -25.27 -15.92 -12.71
N ARG A 426 -26.13 -14.92 -13.00
CA ARG A 426 -27.41 -14.80 -12.32
C ARG A 426 -28.14 -16.13 -12.47
N PRO A 427 -28.64 -16.75 -11.38
CA PRO A 427 -29.62 -17.81 -11.56
C PRO A 427 -30.81 -17.20 -12.30
N SER A 428 -31.18 -17.80 -13.42
CA SER A 428 -32.41 -17.45 -14.14
C SER A 428 -33.59 -17.51 -13.17
N PRO A 429 -34.49 -16.52 -13.17
CA PRO A 429 -35.70 -16.63 -12.41
C PRO A 429 -36.55 -17.77 -13.03
N GLY A 430 -36.73 -18.84 -12.26
CA GLY A 430 -37.70 -19.89 -12.53
C GLY A 430 -39.10 -19.42 -12.15
#